data_2c8ffc724f1fb646522ff5db8da5a978
#
_entry.id   2c8ffc724f1fb646522ff5db8da5a978
#
_cell.length_a   1.000
_cell.length_b   1.000
_cell.length_c   1.000
_cell.angle_alpha   90.00
_cell.angle_beta   90.00
_cell.angle_gamma   90.00
#
_symmetry.space_group_name_H-M   'P 1'
#
loop_
_entity.id
_entity.type
_entity.pdbx_description
1 polymer ?
#
loop_
_entity_poly.entity_id
_entity_poly.type
_entity_poly.pdbx_seq_one_letter_code
_entity_poly.pdbx_strand_id
1 'polypeptide(L)'
;MKTTNFKIAALLVAVMTIGFSFTTINKVTVKGSDTMVILSQKWAEVYMKKNPGTSIQVTGGGSGVGLAALINGSTDIANSSRPIKAAEVEKLKARYNTMGVEIACAKDGLSVYLNKANPVASLTIKQIGQIFAGKITNWKDVGGPDAAIKLYGRESSSGTFGFFKDNVVKTDFSPTCQTLPGTAAIVNAVKKDKFSIGYGGAAYAEGVKDCAVKKDDKSPAILPTAATIKNHTYPITRYLYMYLKSKPTGETKAFIDWILSPAGQGLIEEVGYYPLK
;
A
#
# COMPACT_ATOMS: atom_id res chain seq x y z
N MET A 1 -33.06 34.59 -83.00
CA MET A 1 -33.45 34.10 -81.64
C MET A 1 -32.37 33.11 -81.20
N LYS A 2 -31.53 33.49 -80.21
CA LYS A 2 -30.44 32.68 -79.72
C LYS A 2 -30.84 31.99 -78.42
N THR A 3 -30.90 30.65 -78.41
CA THR A 3 -31.19 29.86 -77.21
C THR A 3 -29.83 29.64 -76.46
N THR A 4 -29.81 30.11 -75.26
CA THR A 4 -28.66 29.98 -74.37
C THR A 4 -28.81 28.71 -73.56
N ASN A 5 -27.90 27.74 -73.74
CA ASN A 5 -27.84 26.49 -72.97
C ASN A 5 -27.18 26.77 -71.62
N PHE A 6 -27.91 26.63 -70.54
CA PHE A 6 -27.39 26.68 -69.14
C PHE A 6 -26.94 25.28 -68.71
N LYS A 7 -25.63 25.06 -68.65
CA LYS A 7 -25.07 23.82 -68.09
C LYS A 7 -24.98 23.96 -66.57
N ILE A 8 -25.84 23.21 -65.87
CA ILE A 8 -25.79 23.05 -64.42
C ILE A 8 -24.65 22.09 -64.12
N ALA A 9 -23.54 22.61 -63.53
CA ALA A 9 -22.46 21.81 -62.98
C ALA A 9 -22.90 21.35 -61.56
N ALA A 10 -23.18 20.08 -61.39
CA ALA A 10 -23.42 19.47 -60.09
C ALA A 10 -22.09 19.32 -59.37
N LEU A 11 -21.86 20.14 -58.32
CA LEU A 11 -20.71 20.06 -57.45
C LEU A 11 -21.01 18.98 -56.40
N LEU A 12 -20.42 17.80 -56.52
CA LEU A 12 -20.44 16.73 -55.52
C LEU A 12 -19.53 17.12 -54.37
N VAL A 13 -20.09 17.64 -53.31
CA VAL A 13 -19.39 17.83 -52.00
C VAL A 13 -19.32 16.47 -51.32
N ALA A 14 -18.16 15.81 -51.45
CA ALA A 14 -17.82 14.65 -50.62
C ALA A 14 -17.55 15.10 -49.17
N VAL A 15 -18.54 14.97 -48.31
CA VAL A 15 -18.40 15.16 -46.86
C VAL A 15 -17.59 13.97 -46.33
N MET A 16 -16.28 14.16 -46.18
CA MET A 16 -15.46 13.26 -45.40
C MET A 16 -15.89 13.34 -43.93
N THR A 17 -16.76 12.42 -43.50
CA THR A 17 -17.01 12.18 -42.08
C THR A 17 -15.76 11.55 -41.48
N ILE A 18 -14.86 12.38 -40.94
CA ILE A 18 -13.80 11.93 -40.06
C ILE A 18 -14.51 11.40 -38.81
N GLY A 19 -14.68 10.08 -38.78
CA GLY A 19 -15.20 9.38 -37.62
C GLY A 19 -14.21 9.57 -36.47
N PHE A 20 -14.46 10.54 -35.58
CA PHE A 20 -13.81 10.58 -34.28
C PHE A 20 -14.27 9.34 -33.51
N SER A 21 -13.49 8.26 -33.60
CA SER A 21 -13.63 7.14 -32.66
C SER A 21 -13.32 7.67 -31.26
N PHE A 22 -14.34 8.01 -30.49
CA PHE A 22 -14.19 8.20 -29.06
C PHE A 22 -13.79 6.86 -28.49
N THR A 23 -12.49 6.64 -28.29
CA THR A 23 -12.01 5.52 -27.50
C THR A 23 -12.50 5.73 -26.07
N THR A 24 -13.47 4.92 -25.66
CA THR A 24 -13.91 4.91 -24.26
C THR A 24 -12.73 4.46 -23.39
N ILE A 25 -12.24 5.37 -22.54
CA ILE A 25 -11.16 5.05 -21.60
C ILE A 25 -11.74 4.18 -20.48
N ASN A 26 -11.27 2.94 -20.39
CA ASN A 26 -11.59 2.06 -19.29
C ASN A 26 -10.95 2.56 -17.99
N LYS A 27 -11.76 2.96 -17.03
CA LYS A 27 -11.27 3.49 -15.76
C LYS A 27 -11.30 2.43 -14.68
N VAL A 28 -10.17 2.27 -13.94
CA VAL A 28 -10.06 1.47 -12.72
C VAL A 28 -9.59 2.36 -11.59
N THR A 29 -10.33 2.35 -10.47
CA THR A 29 -9.98 3.10 -9.27
C THR A 29 -9.45 2.17 -8.18
N VAL A 30 -8.29 2.53 -7.63
CA VAL A 30 -7.60 1.80 -6.55
C VAL A 30 -7.41 2.74 -5.38
N LYS A 31 -7.94 2.38 -4.20
CA LYS A 31 -7.84 3.23 -3.02
C LYS A 31 -7.48 2.42 -1.78
N GLY A 32 -6.69 3.00 -0.86
CA GLY A 32 -6.51 2.37 0.44
C GLY A 32 -5.11 2.50 1.04
N SER A 33 -4.47 1.39 1.30
CA SER A 33 -3.22 1.30 2.06
C SER A 33 -2.11 2.19 1.50
N ASP A 34 -1.61 3.13 2.32
CA ASP A 34 -0.45 3.95 1.94
C ASP A 34 0.83 3.11 1.79
N THR A 35 0.92 1.99 2.51
CA THR A 35 2.00 1.02 2.30
C THR A 35 2.06 0.56 0.84
N MET A 36 0.92 0.39 0.18
CA MET A 36 0.85 -0.15 -1.19
C MET A 36 0.89 0.91 -2.29
N VAL A 37 0.92 2.21 -1.96
CA VAL A 37 0.81 3.28 -2.97
C VAL A 37 1.92 3.18 -4.00
N ILE A 38 3.20 3.10 -3.58
CA ILE A 38 4.33 3.05 -4.52
C ILE A 38 4.27 1.82 -5.42
N LEU A 39 3.90 0.65 -4.89
CA LEU A 39 3.76 -0.58 -5.65
C LEU A 39 2.59 -0.50 -6.64
N SER A 40 1.44 -0.03 -6.18
CA SER A 40 0.25 0.09 -7.03
C SER A 40 0.42 1.14 -8.13
N GLN A 41 1.15 2.23 -7.87
CA GLN A 41 1.51 3.22 -8.88
C GLN A 41 2.46 2.63 -9.92
N LYS A 42 3.45 1.82 -9.49
CA LYS A 42 4.34 1.12 -10.43
C LYS A 42 3.58 0.17 -11.34
N TRP A 43 2.66 -0.64 -10.78
CA TRP A 43 1.80 -1.51 -11.56
C TRP A 43 0.91 -0.72 -12.53
N ALA A 44 0.26 0.33 -12.06
CA ALA A 44 -0.60 1.18 -12.88
C ALA A 44 0.18 1.81 -14.05
N GLU A 45 1.36 2.37 -13.78
CA GLU A 45 2.22 2.98 -14.79
C GLU A 45 2.59 1.97 -15.90
N VAL A 46 3.11 0.81 -15.51
CA VAL A 46 3.58 -0.19 -16.49
C VAL A 46 2.40 -0.80 -17.27
N TYR A 47 1.28 -1.04 -16.58
CA TYR A 47 0.08 -1.57 -17.22
C TYR A 47 -0.53 -0.59 -18.23
N MET A 48 -0.69 0.68 -17.86
CA MET A 48 -1.24 1.72 -18.75
C MET A 48 -0.35 1.98 -19.97
N LYS A 49 0.98 1.88 -19.84
CA LYS A 49 1.89 1.96 -20.99
C LYS A 49 1.64 0.86 -22.03
N LYS A 50 1.23 -0.33 -21.58
CA LYS A 50 0.90 -1.46 -22.45
C LYS A 50 -0.55 -1.46 -22.94
N ASN A 51 -1.43 -0.72 -22.26
CA ASN A 51 -2.87 -0.66 -22.52
C ASN A 51 -3.33 0.82 -22.59
N PRO A 52 -3.06 1.54 -23.71
CA PRO A 52 -3.31 2.99 -23.81
C PRO A 52 -4.77 3.41 -23.63
N GLY A 53 -5.73 2.46 -23.79
CA GLY A 53 -7.18 2.70 -23.57
C GLY A 53 -7.60 2.59 -22.10
N THR A 54 -6.65 2.39 -21.16
CA THR A 54 -6.96 2.21 -19.74
C THR A 54 -6.44 3.38 -18.91
N SER A 55 -7.21 3.82 -17.92
CA SER A 55 -6.83 4.79 -16.89
C SER A 55 -6.95 4.15 -15.50
N ILE A 56 -5.82 3.99 -14.80
CA ILE A 56 -5.79 3.46 -13.43
C ILE A 56 -5.44 4.58 -12.48
N GLN A 57 -6.33 4.85 -11.53
CA GLN A 57 -6.16 5.90 -10.53
C GLN A 57 -5.86 5.28 -9.16
N VAL A 58 -4.68 5.57 -8.62
CA VAL A 58 -4.22 5.06 -7.31
C VAL A 58 -4.23 6.17 -6.27
N THR A 59 -4.92 5.95 -5.15
CA THR A 59 -4.96 6.87 -4.01
C THR A 59 -4.74 6.14 -2.69
N GLY A 60 -4.02 6.76 -1.77
CA GLY A 60 -3.78 6.29 -0.41
C GLY A 60 -4.91 6.63 0.57
N GLY A 61 -4.55 6.83 1.83
CA GLY A 61 -5.44 7.24 2.93
C GLY A 61 -5.71 6.14 3.97
N GLY A 62 -5.02 5.00 3.85
CA GLY A 62 -5.12 3.88 4.78
C GLY A 62 -6.08 2.79 4.34
N SER A 63 -5.82 1.56 4.79
CA SER A 63 -6.61 0.36 4.43
C SER A 63 -8.09 0.50 4.80
N GLY A 64 -8.38 1.10 5.96
CA GLY A 64 -9.76 1.32 6.40
C GLY A 64 -10.52 2.29 5.49
N VAL A 65 -9.84 3.33 4.98
CA VAL A 65 -10.44 4.27 4.01
C VAL A 65 -10.72 3.58 2.68
N GLY A 66 -9.80 2.73 2.19
CA GLY A 66 -10.00 1.95 0.98
C GLY A 66 -11.17 0.98 1.10
N LEU A 67 -11.24 0.23 2.20
CA LEU A 67 -12.34 -0.70 2.46
C LEU A 67 -13.68 0.02 2.63
N ALA A 68 -13.70 1.18 3.29
CA ALA A 68 -14.91 2.02 3.35
C ALA A 68 -15.32 2.52 1.95
N ALA A 69 -14.38 2.92 1.11
CA ALA A 69 -14.65 3.32 -0.27
C ALA A 69 -15.21 2.16 -1.11
N LEU A 70 -14.67 0.94 -0.93
CA LEU A 70 -15.18 -0.27 -1.59
C LEU A 70 -16.62 -0.57 -1.16
N ILE A 71 -16.89 -0.55 0.15
CA ILE A 71 -18.22 -0.75 0.73
C ILE A 71 -19.19 0.33 0.19
N ASN A 72 -18.74 1.57 0.06
CA ASN A 72 -19.56 2.67 -0.47
C ASN A 72 -19.69 2.65 -2.00
N GLY A 73 -18.96 1.81 -2.70
CA GLY A 73 -18.99 1.70 -4.17
C GLY A 73 -18.25 2.81 -4.91
N SER A 74 -17.35 3.54 -4.21
CA SER A 74 -16.57 4.64 -4.78
C SER A 74 -15.14 4.26 -5.19
N THR A 75 -14.80 2.98 -5.11
CA THR A 75 -13.56 2.40 -5.67
C THR A 75 -13.82 0.99 -6.18
N ASP A 76 -13.06 0.57 -7.18
CA ASP A 76 -13.15 -0.79 -7.76
C ASP A 76 -12.31 -1.78 -6.97
N ILE A 77 -11.13 -1.33 -6.50
CA ILE A 77 -10.17 -2.13 -5.74
C ILE A 77 -9.82 -1.39 -4.45
N ALA A 78 -9.96 -2.06 -3.32
CA ALA A 78 -9.44 -1.57 -2.04
C ALA A 78 -8.11 -2.24 -1.70
N ASN A 79 -7.03 -1.46 -1.67
CA ASN A 79 -5.73 -1.92 -1.19
C ASN A 79 -5.69 -2.00 0.33
N SER A 80 -5.19 -3.10 0.87
CA SER A 80 -5.08 -3.29 2.32
C SER A 80 -3.76 -3.97 2.72
N SER A 81 -3.15 -3.45 3.76
CA SER A 81 -1.96 -4.02 4.40
C SER A 81 -2.29 -4.77 5.71
N ARG A 82 -3.52 -5.20 5.84
CA ARG A 82 -4.07 -6.12 6.84
C ARG A 82 -5.22 -6.91 6.26
N PRO A 83 -5.59 -8.05 6.84
CA PRO A 83 -6.85 -8.72 6.52
C PRO A 83 -8.06 -7.78 6.72
N ILE A 84 -9.12 -8.00 5.94
CA ILE A 84 -10.41 -7.34 6.14
C ILE A 84 -10.98 -7.74 7.53
N LYS A 85 -11.58 -6.79 8.23
CA LYS A 85 -12.18 -7.06 9.53
C LYS A 85 -13.60 -7.65 9.36
N ALA A 86 -14.04 -8.48 10.32
CA ALA A 86 -15.38 -9.07 10.30
C ALA A 86 -16.48 -8.00 10.12
N ALA A 87 -16.38 -6.88 10.83
CA ALA A 87 -17.34 -5.77 10.68
C ALA A 87 -17.37 -5.12 9.29
N GLU A 88 -16.25 -5.15 8.55
CA GLU A 88 -16.17 -4.68 7.16
C GLU A 88 -16.81 -5.70 6.21
N VAL A 89 -16.60 -6.99 6.44
CA VAL A 89 -17.26 -8.09 5.70
C VAL A 89 -18.78 -8.02 5.87
N GLU A 90 -19.27 -7.85 7.11
CA GLU A 90 -20.72 -7.72 7.36
C GLU A 90 -21.34 -6.52 6.62
N LYS A 91 -20.62 -5.40 6.49
CA LYS A 91 -21.06 -4.25 5.71
C LYS A 91 -21.12 -4.55 4.20
N LEU A 92 -20.14 -5.29 3.65
CA LEU A 92 -20.17 -5.75 2.26
C LEU A 92 -21.37 -6.69 2.03
N LYS A 93 -21.60 -7.61 2.96
CA LYS A 93 -22.72 -8.55 2.92
C LYS A 93 -24.06 -7.83 2.96
N ALA A 94 -24.22 -6.88 3.88
CA ALA A 94 -25.44 -6.09 3.99
C ALA A 94 -25.73 -5.26 2.74
N ARG A 95 -24.71 -4.72 2.07
CA ARG A 95 -24.90 -3.83 0.94
C ARG A 95 -24.97 -4.55 -0.41
N TYR A 96 -24.19 -5.60 -0.60
CA TYR A 96 -24.01 -6.25 -1.90
C TYR A 96 -24.36 -7.75 -1.89
N ASN A 97 -24.81 -8.29 -0.77
CA ASN A 97 -25.05 -9.73 -0.59
C ASN A 97 -23.82 -10.58 -0.95
N THR A 98 -22.62 -10.10 -0.59
CA THR A 98 -21.33 -10.77 -0.85
C THR A 98 -20.37 -10.54 0.29
N MET A 99 -19.49 -11.48 0.55
CA MET A 99 -18.38 -11.32 1.50
C MET A 99 -17.19 -10.57 0.91
N GLY A 100 -17.28 -10.17 -0.36
CA GLY A 100 -16.16 -9.63 -1.12
C GLY A 100 -15.21 -10.72 -1.64
N VAL A 101 -14.21 -10.28 -2.41
CA VAL A 101 -13.13 -11.14 -2.91
C VAL A 101 -11.82 -10.62 -2.35
N GLU A 102 -11.09 -11.49 -1.66
CA GLU A 102 -9.75 -11.22 -1.15
C GLU A 102 -8.71 -11.79 -2.12
N ILE A 103 -7.74 -10.95 -2.50
CA ILE A 103 -6.62 -11.34 -3.36
C ILE A 103 -5.33 -10.92 -2.68
N ALA A 104 -4.54 -11.89 -2.20
CA ALA A 104 -3.16 -11.61 -1.81
C ALA A 104 -2.35 -11.25 -3.07
N CYS A 105 -1.61 -10.14 -3.04
CA CYS A 105 -0.89 -9.65 -4.22
C CYS A 105 0.62 -9.50 -4.03
N ALA A 106 1.10 -9.37 -2.79
CA ALA A 106 2.51 -9.29 -2.45
C ALA A 106 2.75 -9.66 -0.98
N LYS A 107 4.02 -9.84 -0.60
CA LYS A 107 4.48 -9.95 0.79
C LYS A 107 5.21 -8.67 1.18
N ASP A 108 5.14 -8.29 2.45
CA ASP A 108 5.77 -7.11 3.03
C ASP A 108 6.46 -7.48 4.34
N GLY A 109 7.66 -6.93 4.56
CA GLY A 109 8.31 -6.91 5.87
C GLY A 109 8.01 -5.58 6.54
N LEU A 110 7.45 -5.62 7.75
CA LEU A 110 7.21 -4.42 8.53
C LEU A 110 8.47 -4.04 9.31
N SER A 111 9.16 -2.99 8.86
CA SER A 111 10.37 -2.49 9.51
C SER A 111 10.05 -1.59 10.69
N VAL A 112 10.93 -1.64 11.70
CA VAL A 112 11.01 -0.66 12.78
C VAL A 112 12.11 0.33 12.42
N TYR A 113 11.71 1.59 12.21
CA TYR A 113 12.59 2.66 11.75
C TYR A 113 13.26 3.37 12.93
N LEU A 114 14.58 3.49 12.87
CA LEU A 114 15.37 4.33 13.75
C LEU A 114 16.10 5.40 12.93
N ASN A 115 16.45 6.51 13.58
CA ASN A 115 17.37 7.47 12.98
C ASN A 115 18.74 6.81 12.77
N LYS A 116 19.45 7.14 11.69
CA LYS A 116 20.78 6.57 11.39
C LYS A 116 21.80 6.81 12.50
N ALA A 117 21.67 7.91 13.26
CA ALA A 117 22.54 8.24 14.38
C ALA A 117 22.16 7.53 15.71
N ASN A 118 21.04 6.79 15.75
CA ASN A 118 20.68 6.01 16.94
C ASN A 118 21.57 4.74 17.02
N PRO A 119 22.30 4.48 18.13
CA PRO A 119 23.22 3.35 18.23
C PRO A 119 22.52 1.99 18.41
N VAL A 120 21.25 1.96 18.83
CA VAL A 120 20.51 0.71 19.05
C VAL A 120 20.44 -0.10 17.77
N ALA A 121 20.99 -1.31 17.79
CA ALA A 121 21.08 -2.18 16.61
C ALA A 121 19.90 -3.14 16.48
N SER A 122 19.37 -3.62 17.60
CA SER A 122 18.29 -4.60 17.61
C SER A 122 17.35 -4.45 18.81
N LEU A 123 16.11 -4.86 18.65
CA LEU A 123 15.09 -4.91 19.70
C LEU A 123 14.31 -6.22 19.59
N THR A 124 13.83 -6.75 20.73
CA THR A 124 12.85 -7.84 20.70
C THR A 124 11.46 -7.31 20.37
N ILE A 125 10.57 -8.17 19.82
CA ILE A 125 9.15 -7.83 19.60
C ILE A 125 8.53 -7.30 20.90
N LYS A 126 8.86 -7.90 22.04
CA LYS A 126 8.38 -7.46 23.37
C LYS A 126 8.84 -6.04 23.70
N GLN A 127 10.14 -5.73 23.50
CA GLN A 127 10.67 -4.37 23.74
C GLN A 127 10.01 -3.35 22.82
N ILE A 128 9.87 -3.65 21.53
CA ILE A 128 9.18 -2.78 20.56
C ILE A 128 7.75 -2.51 21.05
N GLY A 129 7.01 -3.55 21.42
CA GLY A 129 5.66 -3.40 21.95
C GLY A 129 5.58 -2.55 23.21
N GLN A 130 6.52 -2.74 24.16
CA GLN A 130 6.59 -1.96 25.38
C GLN A 130 6.98 -0.49 25.14
N ILE A 131 7.83 -0.21 24.16
CA ILE A 131 8.18 1.15 23.73
C ILE A 131 6.93 1.85 23.17
N PHE A 132 6.23 1.25 22.23
CA PHE A 132 5.04 1.86 21.64
C PHE A 132 3.84 1.93 22.60
N ALA A 133 3.79 1.06 23.61
CA ALA A 133 2.82 1.14 24.71
C ALA A 133 3.20 2.18 25.79
N GLY A 134 4.38 2.82 25.68
CA GLY A 134 4.86 3.81 26.67
C GLY A 134 5.33 3.19 27.98
N LYS A 135 5.63 1.89 28.03
CA LYS A 135 6.18 1.20 29.21
C LYS A 135 7.71 1.32 29.27
N ILE A 136 8.37 1.44 28.13
CA ILE A 136 9.80 1.80 27.98
C ILE A 136 9.82 3.18 27.33
N THR A 137 10.36 4.18 28.01
CA THR A 137 10.32 5.57 27.57
C THR A 137 11.71 6.18 27.38
N ASN A 138 12.76 5.46 27.75
CA ASN A 138 14.14 5.89 27.61
C ASN A 138 14.96 4.85 26.86
N TRP A 139 15.82 5.30 25.94
CA TRP A 139 16.67 4.41 25.15
C TRP A 139 17.66 3.60 26.01
N LYS A 140 18.10 4.10 27.17
CA LYS A 140 19.01 3.38 28.07
C LYS A 140 18.45 2.03 28.54
N ASP A 141 17.12 1.92 28.65
CA ASP A 141 16.44 0.70 29.09
C ASP A 141 16.51 -0.44 28.06
N VAL A 142 17.00 -0.12 26.85
CA VAL A 142 17.18 -1.07 25.74
C VAL A 142 18.59 -0.99 25.13
N GLY A 143 19.56 -0.53 25.93
CA GLY A 143 20.98 -0.49 25.54
C GLY A 143 21.40 0.71 24.67
N GLY A 144 20.56 1.73 24.59
CA GLY A 144 20.85 3.00 23.94
C GLY A 144 21.37 4.09 24.90
N PRO A 145 21.44 5.34 24.41
CA PRO A 145 21.85 6.50 25.22
C PRO A 145 20.79 6.87 26.27
N ASP A 146 21.15 7.61 27.30
CA ASP A 146 20.20 8.19 28.24
C ASP A 146 19.46 9.36 27.56
N ALA A 147 18.37 9.01 26.87
CA ALA A 147 17.53 9.94 26.12
C ALA A 147 16.09 9.41 26.00
N ALA A 148 15.12 10.29 26.09
CA ALA A 148 13.72 9.95 25.94
C ALA A 148 13.41 9.45 24.52
N ILE A 149 12.58 8.43 24.41
CA ILE A 149 12.14 7.86 23.14
C ILE A 149 10.95 8.68 22.61
N LYS A 150 11.06 9.18 21.37
CA LYS A 150 9.96 9.86 20.70
C LYS A 150 9.28 8.91 19.72
N LEU A 151 7.97 8.77 19.85
CA LEU A 151 7.19 7.78 19.13
C LEU A 151 6.46 8.41 17.94
N TYR A 152 6.63 7.82 16.76
CA TYR A 152 5.87 8.16 15.56
C TYR A 152 5.05 6.96 15.08
N GLY A 153 3.74 7.13 15.02
CA GLY A 153 2.78 6.11 14.62
C GLY A 153 1.85 6.57 13.51
N ARG A 154 0.96 5.68 13.12
CA ARG A 154 0.00 5.90 12.05
C ARG A 154 -1.38 6.14 12.62
N GLU A 155 -2.22 6.77 11.82
CA GLU A 155 -3.65 6.95 12.06
C GLU A 155 -4.39 5.59 12.14
N SER A 156 -5.53 5.56 12.84
CA SER A 156 -6.33 4.33 13.07
C SER A 156 -6.92 3.72 11.80
N SER A 157 -7.05 4.51 10.71
CA SER A 157 -7.46 4.03 9.39
C SER A 157 -6.37 3.22 8.68
N SER A 158 -5.11 3.33 9.13
CA SER A 158 -3.97 2.62 8.57
C SER A 158 -4.05 1.12 8.85
N GLY A 159 -3.92 0.30 7.80
CA GLY A 159 -3.77 -1.15 7.97
C GLY A 159 -2.48 -1.52 8.69
N THR A 160 -1.43 -0.73 8.50
CA THR A 160 -0.14 -0.91 9.19
C THR A 160 -0.27 -0.64 10.69
N PHE A 161 -1.04 0.39 11.08
CA PHE A 161 -1.38 0.61 12.49
C PHE A 161 -2.10 -0.60 13.08
N GLY A 162 -3.17 -1.08 12.44
CA GLY A 162 -3.92 -2.23 12.92
C GLY A 162 -3.04 -3.49 13.05
N PHE A 163 -2.30 -3.82 11.99
CA PHE A 163 -1.40 -4.97 12.03
C PHE A 163 -0.33 -4.87 13.13
N PHE A 164 0.29 -3.70 13.29
CA PHE A 164 1.32 -3.49 14.30
C PHE A 164 0.76 -3.52 15.71
N LYS A 165 -0.46 -2.96 15.91
CA LYS A 165 -1.18 -3.05 17.18
C LYS A 165 -1.42 -4.51 17.57
N ASP A 166 -1.98 -5.31 16.67
CA ASP A 166 -2.42 -6.66 16.95
C ASP A 166 -1.26 -7.66 17.13
N ASN A 167 -0.14 -7.46 16.41
CA ASN A 167 0.96 -8.44 16.37
C ASN A 167 2.18 -8.03 17.20
N VAL A 168 2.40 -6.73 17.44
CA VAL A 168 3.59 -6.22 18.12
C VAL A 168 3.26 -5.55 19.45
N VAL A 169 2.39 -4.53 19.45
CA VAL A 169 2.06 -3.76 20.66
C VAL A 169 1.16 -4.54 21.61
N LYS A 170 0.16 -5.23 21.05
CA LYS A 170 -0.81 -6.10 21.75
C LYS A 170 -1.64 -5.41 22.84
N THR A 171 -1.64 -4.09 22.84
CA THR A 171 -2.40 -3.21 23.73
C THR A 171 -2.60 -1.87 23.02
N ASP A 172 -3.05 -0.84 23.74
CA ASP A 172 -3.13 0.50 23.18
C ASP A 172 -1.74 1.15 23.05
N PHE A 173 -1.60 1.99 22.04
CA PHE A 173 -0.42 2.84 21.89
C PHE A 173 -0.37 3.88 23.00
N SER A 174 0.85 4.27 23.38
CA SER A 174 1.07 5.41 24.25
C SER A 174 0.35 6.67 23.74
N PRO A 175 -0.33 7.44 24.60
CA PRO A 175 -0.92 8.71 24.21
C PRO A 175 0.12 9.74 23.71
N THR A 176 1.41 9.53 24.01
CA THR A 176 2.50 10.35 23.50
C THR A 176 2.94 10.00 22.07
N CYS A 177 2.41 8.90 21.51
CA CYS A 177 2.71 8.51 20.14
C CYS A 177 2.09 9.50 19.14
N GLN A 178 2.95 10.24 18.43
CA GLN A 178 2.50 11.21 17.44
C GLN A 178 1.97 10.50 16.20
N THR A 179 0.73 10.76 15.86
CA THR A 179 0.07 10.20 14.67
C THR A 179 0.40 11.00 13.43
N LEU A 180 0.92 10.34 12.40
CA LEU A 180 1.28 10.97 11.12
C LEU A 180 0.57 10.30 9.94
N PRO A 181 0.21 11.07 8.90
CA PRO A 181 -0.48 10.56 7.71
C PRO A 181 0.52 9.87 6.77
N GLY A 182 0.26 8.60 6.43
CA GLY A 182 1.06 7.86 5.47
C GLY A 182 2.43 7.39 5.98
N THR A 183 3.01 6.38 5.32
CA THR A 183 4.31 5.79 5.72
C THR A 183 5.47 6.75 5.48
N ALA A 184 5.44 7.53 4.40
CA ALA A 184 6.49 8.49 4.07
C ALA A 184 6.66 9.58 5.16
N ALA A 185 5.56 10.03 5.79
CA ALA A 185 5.62 11.01 6.86
C ALA A 185 6.34 10.46 8.10
N ILE A 186 6.14 9.17 8.44
CA ILE A 186 6.88 8.50 9.52
C ILE A 186 8.38 8.50 9.24
N VAL A 187 8.78 8.06 8.03
CA VAL A 187 10.18 8.03 7.62
C VAL A 187 10.82 9.41 7.71
N ASN A 188 10.14 10.45 7.20
CA ASN A 188 10.62 11.83 7.25
C ASN A 188 10.76 12.37 8.69
N ALA A 189 9.87 12.00 9.59
CA ALA A 189 9.94 12.37 11.00
C ALA A 189 11.13 11.68 11.68
N VAL A 190 11.32 10.37 11.47
CA VAL A 190 12.42 9.60 12.03
C VAL A 190 13.78 10.07 11.51
N LYS A 191 13.88 10.46 10.23
CA LYS A 191 15.10 11.06 9.65
C LYS A 191 15.56 12.31 10.41
N LYS A 192 14.62 13.13 10.89
CA LYS A 192 14.89 14.42 11.52
C LYS A 192 15.16 14.36 13.03
N ASP A 193 14.74 13.27 13.69
CA ASP A 193 14.79 13.14 15.14
C ASP A 193 15.65 11.94 15.55
N LYS A 194 16.83 12.23 16.12
CA LYS A 194 17.83 11.23 16.51
C LYS A 194 17.31 10.17 17.49
N PHE A 195 16.40 10.56 18.38
CA PHE A 195 15.91 9.70 19.46
C PHE A 195 14.52 9.15 19.20
N SER A 196 14.06 9.25 17.97
CA SER A 196 12.76 8.74 17.59
C SER A 196 12.78 7.29 17.11
N ILE A 197 11.59 6.69 17.14
CA ILE A 197 11.28 5.39 16.59
C ILE A 197 9.95 5.48 15.81
N GLY A 198 9.87 4.78 14.70
CA GLY A 198 8.67 4.64 13.89
C GLY A 198 8.55 3.24 13.30
N TYR A 199 7.51 2.99 12.52
CA TYR A 199 7.32 1.71 11.83
C TYR A 199 6.60 1.87 10.50
N GLY A 200 6.86 0.94 9.59
CA GLY A 200 6.23 0.90 8.26
C GLY A 200 6.81 -0.19 7.38
N GLY A 201 6.35 -0.30 6.13
CA GLY A 201 6.90 -1.26 5.17
C GLY A 201 8.39 -1.02 4.90
N ALA A 202 9.18 -2.10 4.84
CA ALA A 202 10.63 -2.02 4.58
C ALA A 202 10.97 -1.28 3.28
N ALA A 203 10.08 -1.33 2.29
CA ALA A 203 10.21 -0.59 1.03
C ALA A 203 10.32 0.94 1.18
N TYR A 204 9.92 1.50 2.32
CA TYR A 204 10.01 2.94 2.60
C TYR A 204 11.24 3.35 3.41
N ALA A 205 12.11 2.41 3.83
CA ALA A 205 13.18 2.65 4.81
C ALA A 205 14.33 3.53 4.30
N GLU A 206 14.20 4.13 3.12
CA GLU A 206 15.25 4.98 2.56
C GLU A 206 15.56 6.20 3.46
N GLY A 207 16.82 6.28 3.88
CA GLY A 207 17.33 7.39 4.70
C GLY A 207 17.13 7.23 6.20
N VAL A 208 16.48 6.17 6.67
CA VAL A 208 16.43 5.71 8.07
C VAL A 208 17.27 4.44 8.25
N LYS A 209 17.36 3.95 9.47
CA LYS A 209 17.98 2.66 9.82
C LYS A 209 16.88 1.66 10.14
N ASP A 210 16.90 0.48 9.51
CA ASP A 210 16.12 -0.66 9.94
C ASP A 210 16.70 -1.20 11.24
N CYS A 211 15.87 -1.29 12.28
CA CYS A 211 16.22 -1.97 13.52
C CYS A 211 16.08 -3.48 13.29
N ALA A 212 17.11 -4.25 13.57
CA ALA A 212 16.98 -5.70 13.54
C ALA A 212 16.01 -6.19 14.62
N VAL A 213 15.14 -7.14 14.29
CA VAL A 213 14.11 -7.62 15.20
C VAL A 213 14.44 -9.02 15.69
N LYS A 214 14.39 -9.22 17.00
CA LYS A 214 14.45 -10.51 17.66
C LYS A 214 13.05 -10.98 18.01
N LYS A 215 12.74 -12.25 17.81
CA LYS A 215 11.48 -12.84 18.24
C LYS A 215 11.34 -12.80 19.77
N ASP A 216 12.44 -13.10 20.47
CA ASP A 216 12.61 -13.09 21.91
C ASP A 216 14.10 -12.87 22.25
N ASP A 217 14.47 -12.90 23.56
CA ASP A 217 15.82 -12.61 24.03
C ASP A 217 16.86 -13.64 23.56
N LYS A 218 16.44 -14.87 23.23
CA LYS A 218 17.32 -15.97 22.80
C LYS A 218 17.42 -16.06 21.27
N SER A 219 16.53 -15.42 20.54
CA SER A 219 16.48 -15.46 19.08
C SER A 219 17.54 -14.55 18.45
N PRO A 220 18.04 -14.89 17.25
CA PRO A 220 18.92 -14.01 16.51
C PRO A 220 18.21 -12.71 16.12
N ALA A 221 18.99 -11.65 15.96
CA ALA A 221 18.53 -10.37 15.45
C ALA A 221 18.46 -10.43 13.91
N ILE A 222 17.27 -10.24 13.32
CA ILE A 222 17.03 -10.37 11.89
C ILE A 222 16.63 -9.02 11.31
N LEU A 223 17.25 -8.62 10.20
CA LEU A 223 16.87 -7.45 9.41
C LEU A 223 15.79 -7.82 8.37
N PRO A 224 14.91 -6.88 7.99
CA PRO A 224 13.89 -7.07 6.98
C PRO A 224 14.47 -7.04 5.55
N THR A 225 15.30 -8.03 5.21
CA THR A 225 15.90 -8.15 3.87
C THR A 225 15.05 -9.05 2.96
N ALA A 226 15.30 -9.01 1.65
CA ALA A 226 14.64 -9.89 0.69
C ALA A 226 14.74 -11.37 1.10
N ALA A 227 15.93 -11.83 1.48
CA ALA A 227 16.15 -13.22 1.88
C ALA A 227 15.34 -13.58 3.13
N THR A 228 15.36 -12.72 4.17
CA THR A 228 14.72 -13.02 5.46
C THR A 228 13.20 -12.91 5.42
N ILE A 229 12.64 -12.13 4.49
CA ILE A 229 11.20 -12.02 4.29
C ILE A 229 10.70 -13.17 3.41
N LYS A 230 11.42 -13.50 2.34
CA LYS A 230 11.06 -14.64 1.46
C LYS A 230 11.05 -15.97 2.21
N ASN A 231 12.06 -16.23 3.03
CA ASN A 231 12.20 -17.48 3.81
C ASN A 231 11.47 -17.46 5.16
N HIS A 232 10.69 -16.40 5.45
CA HIS A 232 9.91 -16.23 6.68
C HIS A 232 10.72 -16.24 7.97
N THR A 233 12.01 -15.90 7.95
CA THR A 233 12.83 -15.78 9.17
C THR A 233 12.68 -14.41 9.84
N TYR A 234 12.34 -13.34 9.08
CA TYR A 234 12.02 -12.04 9.67
C TYR A 234 10.67 -12.11 10.39
N PRO A 235 10.59 -11.75 11.69
CA PRO A 235 9.42 -12.09 12.50
C PRO A 235 8.19 -11.22 12.25
N ILE A 236 8.31 -10.05 11.59
CA ILE A 236 7.18 -9.14 11.33
C ILE A 236 6.91 -9.07 9.82
N THR A 237 6.36 -10.15 9.28
CA THR A 237 5.95 -10.26 7.87
C THR A 237 4.44 -10.32 7.73
N ARG A 238 3.93 -9.87 6.58
CA ARG A 238 2.50 -9.93 6.26
C ARG A 238 2.27 -10.03 4.76
N TYR A 239 1.06 -10.42 4.38
CA TYR A 239 0.56 -10.24 3.03
C TYR A 239 -0.01 -8.84 2.83
N LEU A 240 0.05 -8.38 1.58
CA LEU A 240 -0.67 -7.22 1.06
C LEU A 240 -1.82 -7.73 0.21
N TYR A 241 -2.97 -7.08 0.32
CA TYR A 241 -4.22 -7.54 -0.25
C TYR A 241 -4.86 -6.50 -1.14
N MET A 242 -5.55 -6.98 -2.17
CA MET A 242 -6.57 -6.26 -2.91
C MET A 242 -7.93 -6.87 -2.59
N TYR A 243 -8.89 -6.02 -2.23
CA TYR A 243 -10.27 -6.42 -1.98
C TYR A 243 -11.20 -5.85 -3.04
N LEU A 244 -12.15 -6.67 -3.49
CA LEU A 244 -13.20 -6.29 -4.42
C LEU A 244 -14.57 -6.65 -3.82
N LYS A 245 -15.62 -5.93 -4.23
CA LYS A 245 -17.00 -6.22 -3.79
C LYS A 245 -17.55 -7.52 -4.35
N SER A 246 -17.07 -7.94 -5.55
CA SER A 246 -17.50 -9.15 -6.24
C SER A 246 -16.38 -9.67 -7.13
N LYS A 247 -16.57 -10.84 -7.75
CA LYS A 247 -15.63 -11.39 -8.74
C LYS A 247 -15.34 -10.36 -9.84
N PRO A 248 -14.07 -10.02 -10.10
CA PRO A 248 -13.72 -8.98 -11.06
C PRO A 248 -14.10 -9.38 -12.49
N THR A 249 -14.49 -8.38 -13.28
CA THR A 249 -14.81 -8.49 -14.69
C THR A 249 -14.15 -7.36 -15.48
N GLY A 250 -14.17 -7.41 -16.79
CA GLY A 250 -13.67 -6.35 -17.67
C GLY A 250 -12.24 -5.93 -17.34
N GLU A 251 -11.98 -4.64 -17.38
CA GLU A 251 -10.63 -4.06 -17.19
C GLU A 251 -10.08 -4.31 -15.79
N THR A 252 -10.92 -4.28 -14.74
CA THR A 252 -10.50 -4.60 -13.38
C THR A 252 -9.95 -6.02 -13.30
N LYS A 253 -10.58 -6.98 -13.96
CA LYS A 253 -10.09 -8.37 -14.03
C LYS A 253 -8.76 -8.43 -14.78
N ALA A 254 -8.69 -7.80 -15.96
CA ALA A 254 -7.47 -7.80 -16.77
C ALA A 254 -6.28 -7.21 -16.01
N PHE A 255 -6.48 -6.12 -15.30
CA PHE A 255 -5.44 -5.50 -14.46
C PHE A 255 -4.99 -6.42 -13.32
N ILE A 256 -5.91 -7.05 -12.59
CA ILE A 256 -5.59 -7.98 -11.50
C ILE A 256 -4.87 -9.22 -12.02
N ASP A 257 -5.35 -9.82 -13.10
CA ASP A 257 -4.71 -10.99 -13.72
C ASP A 257 -3.28 -10.66 -14.16
N TRP A 258 -3.06 -9.45 -14.71
CA TRP A 258 -1.72 -9.00 -15.06
C TRP A 258 -0.84 -8.77 -13.84
N ILE A 259 -1.35 -8.16 -12.74
CA ILE A 259 -0.60 -8.03 -11.48
C ILE A 259 -0.13 -9.40 -10.96
N LEU A 260 -0.98 -10.41 -11.05
CA LEU A 260 -0.67 -11.76 -10.57
C LEU A 260 0.16 -12.60 -11.55
N SER A 261 0.34 -12.12 -12.78
CA SER A 261 1.19 -12.75 -13.79
C SER A 261 2.69 -12.59 -13.47
N PRO A 262 3.58 -13.37 -14.11
CA PRO A 262 5.03 -13.18 -13.96
C PRO A 262 5.48 -11.74 -14.25
N ALA A 263 4.83 -11.05 -15.20
CA ALA A 263 5.17 -9.66 -15.54
C ALA A 263 4.84 -8.67 -14.41
N GLY A 264 3.67 -8.79 -13.78
CA GLY A 264 3.27 -7.95 -12.64
C GLY A 264 4.03 -8.29 -11.36
N GLN A 265 4.26 -9.58 -11.11
CA GLN A 265 5.01 -10.05 -9.94
C GLN A 265 6.50 -9.71 -10.05
N GLY A 266 7.08 -9.67 -11.26
CA GLY A 266 8.48 -9.28 -11.47
C GLY A 266 8.80 -7.82 -11.09
N LEU A 267 7.79 -6.92 -11.06
CA LEU A 267 7.97 -5.53 -10.65
C LEU A 267 8.02 -5.33 -9.13
N ILE A 268 7.59 -6.32 -8.35
CA ILE A 268 7.41 -6.17 -6.91
C ILE A 268 8.74 -5.92 -6.20
N GLU A 269 9.80 -6.63 -6.60
CA GLU A 269 11.12 -6.50 -5.99
C GLU A 269 11.79 -5.16 -6.32
N GLU A 270 11.51 -4.59 -7.51
CA GLU A 270 12.02 -3.27 -7.89
C GLU A 270 11.56 -2.16 -6.93
N VAL A 271 10.43 -2.37 -6.25
CA VAL A 271 9.79 -1.41 -5.33
C VAL A 271 10.04 -1.78 -3.87
N GLY A 272 10.81 -2.84 -3.59
CA GLY A 272 11.18 -3.25 -2.24
C GLY A 272 10.11 -4.10 -1.53
N TYR A 273 9.18 -4.70 -2.27
CA TYR A 273 8.25 -5.72 -1.78
C TYR A 273 8.67 -7.11 -2.28
N TYR A 274 7.88 -8.15 -1.96
CA TYR A 274 8.27 -9.51 -2.27
C TYR A 274 7.12 -10.25 -2.95
N PRO A 275 7.40 -11.00 -4.03
CA PRO A 275 6.37 -11.75 -4.75
C PRO A 275 5.79 -12.86 -3.88
N LEU A 276 4.65 -13.37 -4.30
CA LEU A 276 3.93 -14.44 -3.59
C LEU A 276 4.66 -15.77 -3.66
N LYS A 277 5.34 -16.03 -4.77
CA LYS A 277 6.10 -17.27 -5.08
C LYS A 277 7.56 -16.98 -5.29
#